data_27b77e6cc0a1772ae8a33b0dc2a464e4
#
_entry.id   27b77e6cc0a1772ae8a33b0dc2a464e4
#
_cell.length_a   1.000
_cell.length_b   1.000
_cell.length_c   1.000
_cell.angle_alpha   90.00
_cell.angle_beta   90.00
_cell.angle_gamma   90.00
#
_symmetry.space_group_name_H-M   'P 1'
#
loop_
_entity.id
_entity.type
_entity.pdbx_description
1 polymer ?
#
loop_
_entity_poly.entity_id
_entity_poly.type
_entity_poly.pdbx_seq_one_letter_code
_entity_poly.pdbx_strand_id
1 'polypeptide(L)'
;MLEIKSVSKTYKKSKVKAIEDINLTIEEGDIYGFIGPNGAGKSTTIKCVTGIHPFEEGDILLDGVSIKTDPISCKKKMAYVPDNPDVYENLSGIAYIHFICDIYGVGEERNALIHEYAEMFGIKDRLSDSIKNYSHGMKQKIVLIAALVHKPKLLVLDEPFVGLDPKAAYDLKEIMKSLCENGTMIFFSSHVL
;
A
#
# COMPACT_ATOMS: atom_id res chain seq x y z
N MET A 1 -14.41 0.05 -6.83
CA MET A 1 -15.01 0.36 -5.52
C MET A 1 -14.50 -0.62 -4.46
N LEU A 2 -14.08 -0.12 -3.28
CA LEU A 2 -13.78 -0.92 -2.07
C LEU A 2 -14.95 -0.77 -1.09
N GLU A 3 -15.46 -1.89 -0.58
CA GLU A 3 -16.52 -1.91 0.44
C GLU A 3 -16.05 -2.72 1.66
N ILE A 4 -16.15 -2.13 2.84
CA ILE A 4 -15.95 -2.80 4.14
C ILE A 4 -17.32 -2.88 4.80
N LYS A 5 -17.81 -4.09 5.09
CA LYS A 5 -19.18 -4.33 5.61
C LYS A 5 -19.13 -5.02 6.96
N SER A 6 -19.42 -4.27 8.01
CA SER A 6 -19.52 -4.73 9.41
C SER A 6 -18.31 -5.58 9.86
N VAL A 7 -17.10 -5.14 9.50
CA VAL A 7 -15.89 -5.90 9.79
C VAL A 7 -15.47 -5.72 11.24
N SER A 8 -15.32 -6.86 11.94
CA SER A 8 -14.80 -6.93 13.29
C SER A 8 -13.62 -7.91 13.37
N LYS A 9 -12.63 -7.56 14.21
CA LYS A 9 -11.43 -8.36 14.44
C LYS A 9 -11.02 -8.39 15.89
N THR A 10 -10.80 -9.60 16.41
CA THR A 10 -10.24 -9.86 17.74
C THR A 10 -8.96 -10.68 17.61
N TYR A 11 -7.86 -10.27 18.26
CA TYR A 11 -6.64 -11.08 18.28
C TYR A 11 -6.79 -12.23 19.31
N LYS A 12 -6.29 -13.43 18.97
CA LYS A 12 -6.44 -14.68 19.75
C LYS A 12 -6.09 -14.55 21.24
N LYS A 13 -5.22 -13.62 21.61
CA LYS A 13 -4.78 -13.39 23.01
C LYS A 13 -5.50 -12.23 23.69
N SER A 14 -6.43 -11.55 22.99
CA SER A 14 -7.17 -10.40 23.51
C SER A 14 -8.63 -10.75 23.70
N LYS A 15 -9.25 -10.20 24.77
CA LYS A 15 -10.70 -10.21 24.97
C LYS A 15 -11.37 -8.96 24.38
N VAL A 16 -10.56 -8.00 23.92
CA VAL A 16 -11.04 -6.73 23.37
C VAL A 16 -10.90 -6.80 21.85
N LYS A 17 -11.94 -6.38 21.13
CA LYS A 17 -11.90 -6.24 19.67
C LYS A 17 -10.87 -5.16 19.29
N ALA A 18 -10.01 -5.46 18.33
CA ALA A 18 -9.05 -4.50 17.79
C ALA A 18 -9.73 -3.54 16.81
N ILE A 19 -10.77 -4.02 16.12
CA ILE A 19 -11.71 -3.24 15.31
C ILE A 19 -13.10 -3.83 15.50
N GLU A 20 -14.13 -2.98 15.49
CA GLU A 20 -15.50 -3.37 15.73
C GLU A 20 -16.44 -2.67 14.76
N ASP A 21 -17.24 -3.47 14.03
CA ASP A 21 -18.29 -3.04 13.11
C ASP A 21 -17.86 -1.91 12.15
N ILE A 22 -16.69 -2.04 11.54
CA ILE A 22 -16.20 -1.07 10.55
C ILE A 22 -17.02 -1.17 9.29
N ASN A 23 -17.61 -0.05 8.89
CA ASN A 23 -18.35 0.13 7.66
C ASN A 23 -17.77 1.31 6.89
N LEU A 24 -17.33 1.08 5.64
CA LEU A 24 -16.69 2.07 4.80
C LEU A 24 -16.85 1.71 3.33
N THR A 25 -17.08 2.72 2.49
CA THR A 25 -17.03 2.60 1.04
C THR A 25 -16.04 3.63 0.49
N ILE A 26 -15.17 3.20 -0.44
CA ILE A 26 -14.24 4.07 -1.17
C ILE A 26 -14.53 3.88 -2.66
N GLU A 27 -14.90 4.95 -3.33
CA GLU A 27 -15.19 4.95 -4.76
C GLU A 27 -13.91 5.10 -5.61
N GLU A 28 -14.01 4.82 -6.91
CA GLU A 28 -12.90 5.06 -7.84
C GLU A 28 -12.53 6.55 -7.86
N GLY A 29 -11.24 6.82 -7.73
CA GLY A 29 -10.71 8.19 -7.67
C GLY A 29 -10.71 8.83 -6.29
N ASP A 30 -11.20 8.15 -5.24
CA ASP A 30 -11.21 8.69 -3.89
C ASP A 30 -9.87 8.50 -3.16
N ILE A 31 -9.52 9.49 -2.35
CA ILE A 31 -8.46 9.40 -1.33
C ILE A 31 -9.12 9.36 0.05
N TYR A 32 -9.00 8.23 0.73
CA TYR A 32 -9.54 8.07 2.08
C TYR A 32 -8.42 7.97 3.13
N GLY A 33 -8.37 8.93 4.03
CA GLY A 33 -7.44 8.96 5.16
C GLY A 33 -8.06 8.41 6.44
N PHE A 34 -7.51 7.33 6.98
CA PHE A 34 -7.92 6.76 8.26
C PHE A 34 -7.04 7.35 9.37
N ILE A 35 -7.50 8.42 10.00
CA ILE A 35 -6.73 9.23 10.94
C ILE A 35 -7.14 8.89 12.38
N GLY A 36 -6.17 8.80 13.27
CA GLY A 36 -6.43 8.54 14.68
C GLY A 36 -5.17 8.18 15.49
N PRO A 37 -5.28 8.10 16.82
CA PRO A 37 -4.15 7.80 17.69
C PRO A 37 -3.62 6.37 17.47
N ASN A 38 -2.43 6.10 18.01
CA ASN A 38 -1.91 4.74 18.05
C ASN A 38 -2.82 3.83 18.87
N GLY A 39 -3.03 2.60 18.38
CA GLY A 39 -3.95 1.65 19.00
C GLY A 39 -5.43 1.78 18.58
N ALA A 40 -5.80 2.77 17.75
CA ALA A 40 -7.18 2.94 17.26
C ALA A 40 -7.63 1.90 16.20
N GLY A 41 -6.82 0.89 15.90
CA GLY A 41 -7.17 -0.16 14.95
C GLY A 41 -6.81 0.14 13.48
N LYS A 42 -6.16 1.26 13.17
CA LYS A 42 -5.83 1.67 11.78
C LYS A 42 -5.08 0.59 11.00
N SER A 43 -3.89 0.22 11.47
CA SER A 43 -3.06 -0.82 10.82
C SER A 43 -3.74 -2.20 10.84
N THR A 44 -4.58 -2.50 11.84
CA THR A 44 -5.38 -3.73 11.86
C THR A 44 -6.40 -3.72 10.73
N THR A 45 -7.13 -2.61 10.52
CA THR A 45 -8.09 -2.47 9.43
C THR A 45 -7.38 -2.60 8.07
N ILE A 46 -6.26 -1.89 7.87
CA ILE A 46 -5.44 -2.00 6.67
C ILE A 46 -5.01 -3.45 6.39
N LYS A 47 -4.52 -4.17 7.42
CA LYS A 47 -4.10 -5.58 7.27
C LYS A 47 -5.26 -6.53 7.00
N CYS A 48 -6.48 -6.20 7.44
CA CYS A 48 -7.68 -6.94 7.05
C CYS A 48 -8.06 -6.66 5.58
N VAL A 49 -8.04 -5.39 5.16
CA VAL A 49 -8.32 -4.98 3.77
C VAL A 49 -7.35 -5.62 2.77
N THR A 50 -6.08 -5.74 3.14
CA THR A 50 -5.05 -6.37 2.28
C THR A 50 -5.01 -7.90 2.38
N GLY A 51 -5.87 -8.50 3.22
CA GLY A 51 -5.93 -9.94 3.43
C GLY A 51 -4.67 -10.53 4.09
N ILE A 52 -3.90 -9.70 4.82
CA ILE A 52 -2.79 -10.13 5.67
C ILE A 52 -3.33 -10.73 6.97
N HIS A 53 -4.35 -10.09 7.55
CA HIS A 53 -5.01 -10.61 8.74
C HIS A 53 -6.42 -11.12 8.41
N PRO A 54 -6.76 -12.34 8.84
CA PRO A 54 -8.15 -12.80 8.80
C PRO A 54 -8.97 -12.01 9.82
N PHE A 55 -10.26 -11.86 9.55
CA PHE A 55 -11.24 -11.24 10.43
C PHE A 55 -12.45 -12.15 10.61
N GLU A 56 -13.15 -12.01 11.76
CA GLU A 56 -14.17 -12.95 12.18
C GLU A 56 -15.54 -12.61 11.60
N GLU A 57 -15.91 -11.32 11.65
CA GLU A 57 -17.25 -10.84 11.27
C GLU A 57 -17.16 -9.91 10.05
N GLY A 58 -18.23 -9.85 9.28
CA GLY A 58 -18.36 -8.98 8.11
C GLY A 58 -17.66 -9.50 6.86
N ASP A 59 -17.52 -8.62 5.87
CA ASP A 59 -16.83 -8.89 4.60
C ASP A 59 -16.12 -7.65 4.06
N ILE A 60 -15.14 -7.87 3.20
CA ILE A 60 -14.42 -6.83 2.46
C ILE A 60 -14.46 -7.21 0.98
N LEU A 61 -15.01 -6.30 0.16
CA LEU A 61 -15.15 -6.52 -1.26
C LEU A 61 -14.32 -5.49 -2.06
N LEU A 62 -13.62 -5.96 -3.07
CA LEU A 62 -12.96 -5.11 -4.06
C LEU A 62 -13.60 -5.38 -5.43
N ASP A 63 -14.24 -4.37 -6.02
CA ASP A 63 -15.06 -4.51 -7.23
C ASP A 63 -16.10 -5.64 -7.13
N GLY A 64 -16.77 -5.76 -5.98
CA GLY A 64 -17.77 -6.79 -5.71
C GLY A 64 -17.20 -8.19 -5.42
N VAL A 65 -15.87 -8.38 -5.45
CA VAL A 65 -15.22 -9.66 -5.16
C VAL A 65 -14.77 -9.68 -3.70
N SER A 66 -15.23 -10.68 -2.93
CA SER A 66 -14.87 -10.82 -1.51
C SER A 66 -13.44 -11.32 -1.36
N ILE A 67 -12.67 -10.67 -0.47
CA ILE A 67 -11.31 -11.07 -0.14
C ILE A 67 -11.24 -12.42 0.60
N LYS A 68 -12.37 -12.87 1.19
CA LYS A 68 -12.45 -14.20 1.84
C LYS A 68 -12.58 -15.32 0.82
N THR A 69 -13.31 -15.08 -0.28
CA THR A 69 -13.63 -16.12 -1.27
C THR A 69 -12.63 -16.17 -2.42
N ASP A 70 -12.13 -15.01 -2.86
CA ASP A 70 -11.10 -14.91 -3.92
C ASP A 70 -10.02 -13.87 -3.57
N PRO A 71 -9.17 -14.18 -2.59
CA PRO A 71 -8.10 -13.27 -2.16
C PRO A 71 -7.08 -12.99 -3.26
N ILE A 72 -6.87 -13.92 -4.19
CA ILE A 72 -5.86 -13.75 -5.26
C ILE A 72 -6.31 -12.70 -6.25
N SER A 73 -7.55 -12.76 -6.72
CA SER A 73 -8.10 -11.75 -7.64
C SER A 73 -8.11 -10.35 -7.00
N CYS A 74 -8.43 -10.25 -5.70
CA CYS A 74 -8.35 -8.99 -4.97
C CYS A 74 -6.91 -8.49 -4.89
N LYS A 75 -5.95 -9.33 -4.48
CA LYS A 75 -4.54 -8.96 -4.32
C LYS A 75 -3.88 -8.52 -5.63
N LYS A 76 -4.26 -9.09 -6.76
CA LYS A 76 -3.77 -8.65 -8.08
C LYS A 76 -4.18 -7.21 -8.44
N LYS A 77 -5.26 -6.71 -7.86
CA LYS A 77 -5.78 -5.36 -8.10
C LYS A 77 -5.32 -4.34 -7.07
N MET A 78 -4.62 -4.76 -6.01
CA MET A 78 -4.20 -3.87 -4.93
C MET A 78 -2.70 -3.86 -4.74
N ALA A 79 -2.18 -2.75 -4.22
CA ALA A 79 -0.83 -2.63 -3.69
C ALA A 79 -0.90 -2.27 -2.22
N TYR A 80 0.07 -2.76 -1.45
CA TYR A 80 0.22 -2.43 -0.04
C TYR A 80 1.63 -1.96 0.27
N VAL A 81 1.73 -0.81 0.92
CA VAL A 81 2.99 -0.24 1.43
C VAL A 81 2.89 -0.16 2.95
N PRO A 82 3.66 -0.97 3.70
CA PRO A 82 3.68 -0.94 5.15
C PRO A 82 4.44 0.29 5.69
N ASP A 83 4.21 0.63 6.95
CA ASP A 83 4.93 1.67 7.70
C ASP A 83 6.44 1.38 7.83
N ASN A 84 6.78 0.11 7.98
CA ASN A 84 8.17 -0.36 8.01
C ASN A 84 8.40 -1.32 6.83
N PRO A 85 9.12 -0.87 5.78
CA PRO A 85 9.34 -1.68 4.60
C PRO A 85 10.26 -2.87 4.90
N ASP A 86 9.69 -4.07 4.87
CA ASP A 86 10.43 -5.33 4.93
C ASP A 86 10.80 -5.75 3.51
N VAL A 87 12.04 -5.53 3.12
CA VAL A 87 12.56 -5.71 1.76
C VAL A 87 13.70 -6.73 1.73
N TYR A 88 13.92 -7.34 0.57
CA TYR A 88 15.05 -8.25 0.36
C TYR A 88 16.37 -7.48 0.27
N GLU A 89 17.01 -7.25 1.41
CA GLU A 89 18.20 -6.38 1.53
C GLU A 89 19.39 -6.81 0.67
N ASN A 90 19.46 -8.09 0.29
CA ASN A 90 20.52 -8.63 -0.57
C ASN A 90 20.32 -8.31 -2.07
N LEU A 91 19.15 -7.81 -2.46
CA LEU A 91 18.90 -7.37 -3.82
C LEU A 91 19.35 -5.93 -4.02
N SER A 92 19.59 -5.55 -5.28
CA SER A 92 19.61 -4.12 -5.65
C SER A 92 18.19 -3.58 -5.74
N GLY A 93 18.03 -2.25 -5.67
CA GLY A 93 16.73 -1.61 -5.79
C GLY A 93 16.02 -1.99 -7.08
N ILE A 94 16.73 -1.97 -8.22
CA ILE A 94 16.17 -2.34 -9.51
C ILE A 94 15.77 -3.83 -9.57
N ALA A 95 16.59 -4.73 -9.00
CA ALA A 95 16.27 -6.15 -8.96
C ALA A 95 15.03 -6.46 -8.11
N TYR A 96 14.87 -5.75 -7.00
CA TYR A 96 13.67 -5.86 -6.16
C TYR A 96 12.40 -5.41 -6.91
N ILE A 97 12.45 -4.27 -7.60
CA ILE A 97 11.29 -3.79 -8.36
C ILE A 97 10.96 -4.76 -9.51
N HIS A 98 11.97 -5.26 -10.24
CA HIS A 98 11.74 -6.27 -11.28
C HIS A 98 11.12 -7.54 -10.74
N PHE A 99 11.57 -8.02 -9.58
CA PHE A 99 10.97 -9.19 -8.90
C PHE A 99 9.47 -8.96 -8.62
N ILE A 100 9.08 -7.78 -8.15
CA ILE A 100 7.67 -7.43 -7.95
C ILE A 100 6.92 -7.35 -9.30
N CYS A 101 7.53 -6.75 -10.33
CA CYS A 101 6.96 -6.72 -11.68
C CYS A 101 6.65 -8.14 -12.20
N ASP A 102 7.56 -9.09 -12.00
CA ASP A 102 7.39 -10.48 -12.43
C ASP A 102 6.22 -11.16 -11.68
N ILE A 103 6.06 -10.91 -10.36
CA ILE A 103 4.93 -11.43 -9.56
C ILE A 103 3.58 -10.91 -10.10
N TYR A 104 3.50 -9.64 -10.47
CA TYR A 104 2.28 -9.00 -10.95
C TYR A 104 2.09 -9.11 -12.48
N GLY A 105 3.06 -9.69 -13.20
CA GLY A 105 3.01 -9.87 -14.65
C GLY A 105 3.10 -8.56 -15.44
N VAL A 106 3.84 -7.57 -14.92
CA VAL A 106 4.08 -6.29 -15.61
C VAL A 106 4.96 -6.52 -16.82
N GLY A 107 4.49 -6.11 -18.00
CA GLY A 107 5.11 -6.38 -19.30
C GLY A 107 6.30 -5.47 -19.65
N GLU A 108 6.41 -5.16 -20.95
CA GLU A 108 7.56 -4.44 -21.52
C GLU A 108 7.66 -2.98 -21.03
N GLU A 109 6.55 -2.37 -20.64
CA GLU A 109 6.48 -1.01 -20.11
C GLU A 109 7.16 -0.83 -18.75
N ARG A 110 7.47 -1.92 -18.03
CA ARG A 110 8.02 -1.87 -16.67
C ARG A 110 9.25 -0.99 -16.53
N ASN A 111 10.18 -1.03 -17.50
CA ASN A 111 11.40 -0.23 -17.42
C ASN A 111 11.12 1.27 -17.50
N ALA A 112 10.21 1.68 -18.37
CA ALA A 112 9.79 3.08 -18.49
C ALA A 112 9.14 3.57 -17.19
N LEU A 113 8.22 2.79 -16.62
CA LEU A 113 7.54 3.12 -15.35
C LEU A 113 8.53 3.17 -14.17
N ILE A 114 9.46 2.22 -14.08
CA ILE A 114 10.47 2.21 -13.02
C ILE A 114 11.33 3.48 -13.10
N HIS A 115 11.78 3.85 -14.31
CA HIS A 115 12.60 5.04 -14.48
C HIS A 115 11.84 6.32 -14.18
N GLU A 116 10.58 6.42 -14.61
CA GLU A 116 9.70 7.56 -14.33
C GLU A 116 9.53 7.77 -12.83
N TYR A 117 9.07 6.75 -12.10
CA TYR A 117 8.88 6.85 -10.65
C TYR A 117 10.21 7.04 -9.89
N ALA A 118 11.30 6.40 -10.33
CA ALA A 118 12.60 6.57 -9.70
C ALA A 118 13.14 8.00 -9.85
N GLU A 119 12.85 8.66 -10.97
CA GLU A 119 13.17 10.07 -11.19
C GLU A 119 12.31 10.98 -10.31
N MET A 120 10.99 10.76 -10.25
CA MET A 120 10.07 11.50 -9.39
C MET A 120 10.48 11.42 -7.91
N PHE A 121 10.83 10.23 -7.42
CA PHE A 121 11.28 10.04 -6.03
C PHE A 121 12.77 10.39 -5.79
N GLY A 122 13.51 10.81 -6.82
CA GLY A 122 14.91 11.20 -6.71
C GLY A 122 15.83 10.07 -6.26
N ILE A 123 15.59 8.82 -6.71
CA ILE A 123 16.38 7.63 -6.33
C ILE A 123 16.99 6.91 -7.54
N LYS A 124 16.83 7.46 -8.74
CA LYS A 124 17.23 6.83 -10.00
C LYS A 124 18.70 6.35 -10.02
N ASP A 125 19.63 7.21 -9.57
CA ASP A 125 21.06 6.91 -9.58
C ASP A 125 21.48 5.87 -8.53
N ARG A 126 20.55 5.50 -7.65
CA ARG A 126 20.79 4.54 -6.57
C ARG A 126 20.14 3.19 -6.83
N LEU A 127 19.39 3.01 -7.93
CA LEU A 127 18.66 1.77 -8.22
C LEU A 127 19.56 0.54 -8.32
N SER A 128 20.83 0.69 -8.77
CA SER A 128 21.80 -0.40 -8.87
C SER A 128 22.45 -0.79 -7.54
N ASP A 129 22.32 0.05 -6.51
CA ASP A 129 22.90 -0.21 -5.20
C ASP A 129 22.14 -1.30 -4.45
N SER A 130 22.83 -2.05 -3.58
CA SER A 130 22.20 -3.02 -2.68
C SER A 130 21.31 -2.31 -1.67
N ILE A 131 20.08 -2.82 -1.48
CA ILE A 131 19.07 -2.27 -0.55
C ILE A 131 19.57 -2.23 0.90
N LYS A 132 20.48 -3.12 1.29
CA LYS A 132 21.09 -3.08 2.64
C LYS A 132 21.80 -1.74 2.95
N ASN A 133 22.23 -1.03 1.91
CA ASN A 133 22.90 0.26 2.01
C ASN A 133 21.93 1.45 1.97
N TYR A 134 20.62 1.19 1.84
CA TYR A 134 19.60 2.23 1.78
C TYR A 134 19.25 2.73 3.18
N SER A 135 19.01 4.03 3.27
CA SER A 135 18.34 4.61 4.44
C SER A 135 16.87 4.13 4.50
N HIS A 136 16.21 4.32 5.64
CA HIS A 136 14.79 4.00 5.78
C HIS A 136 13.94 4.70 4.69
N GLY A 137 14.16 6.00 4.47
CA GLY A 137 13.45 6.73 3.41
C GLY A 137 13.72 6.21 2.00
N MET A 138 14.95 5.74 1.69
CA MET A 138 15.23 5.10 0.40
C MET A 138 14.51 3.75 0.27
N LYS A 139 14.43 2.94 1.33
CA LYS A 139 13.65 1.70 1.33
C LYS A 139 12.17 1.99 1.11
N GLN A 140 11.63 3.03 1.76
CA GLN A 140 10.25 3.46 1.55
C GLN A 140 9.98 3.85 0.09
N LYS A 141 10.88 4.62 -0.53
CA LYS A 141 10.77 5.01 -1.95
C LYS A 141 10.75 3.79 -2.88
N ILE A 142 11.63 2.82 -2.66
CA ILE A 142 11.67 1.59 -3.48
C ILE A 142 10.39 0.77 -3.36
N VAL A 143 9.83 0.63 -2.16
CA VAL A 143 8.56 -0.09 -1.95
C VAL A 143 7.41 0.66 -2.59
N LEU A 144 7.38 2.00 -2.52
CA LEU A 144 6.39 2.81 -3.23
C LEU A 144 6.48 2.61 -4.76
N ILE A 145 7.70 2.65 -5.35
CA ILE A 145 7.88 2.40 -6.78
C ILE A 145 7.37 0.99 -7.14
N ALA A 146 7.78 -0.03 -6.38
CA ALA A 146 7.33 -1.40 -6.59
C ALA A 146 5.80 -1.56 -6.49
N ALA A 147 5.16 -0.80 -5.60
CA ALA A 147 3.70 -0.77 -5.46
C ALA A 147 2.99 -0.08 -6.63
N LEU A 148 3.62 0.88 -7.28
CA LEU A 148 3.01 1.69 -8.34
C LEU A 148 3.16 1.10 -9.75
N VAL A 149 4.25 0.36 -10.00
CA VAL A 149 4.59 -0.14 -11.35
C VAL A 149 3.55 -1.08 -11.95
N HIS A 150 2.74 -1.77 -11.14
CA HIS A 150 1.68 -2.65 -11.63
C HIS A 150 0.30 -1.96 -11.72
N LYS A 151 0.25 -0.63 -11.54
CA LYS A 151 -0.96 0.21 -11.71
C LYS A 151 -2.16 -0.34 -10.93
N PRO A 152 -2.08 -0.43 -9.59
CA PRO A 152 -3.13 -1.02 -8.77
C PRO A 152 -4.43 -0.21 -8.87
N LYS A 153 -5.60 -0.86 -8.77
CA LYS A 153 -6.89 -0.19 -8.59
C LYS A 153 -7.07 0.36 -7.18
N LEU A 154 -6.45 -0.28 -6.19
CA LEU A 154 -6.46 0.14 -4.80
C LEU A 154 -5.03 0.21 -4.27
N LEU A 155 -4.59 1.39 -3.89
CA LEU A 155 -3.32 1.62 -3.21
C LEU A 155 -3.58 1.78 -1.71
N VAL A 156 -3.04 0.87 -0.91
CA VAL A 156 -3.17 0.87 0.56
C VAL A 156 -1.83 1.25 1.18
N LEU A 157 -1.82 2.30 2.00
CA LEU A 157 -0.61 2.86 2.58
C LEU A 157 -0.74 2.94 4.10
N ASP A 158 0.17 2.29 4.84
CA ASP A 158 0.21 2.38 6.30
C ASP A 158 1.28 3.41 6.71
N GLU A 159 0.86 4.56 7.27
CA GLU A 159 1.71 5.69 7.69
C GLU A 159 2.72 6.14 6.60
N PRO A 160 2.29 6.42 5.36
CA PRO A 160 3.18 6.56 4.20
C PRO A 160 4.14 7.75 4.25
N PHE A 161 3.89 8.72 5.11
CA PHE A 161 4.71 9.93 5.21
C PHE A 161 5.82 9.81 6.26
N VAL A 162 5.79 8.78 7.09
CA VAL A 162 6.80 8.54 8.13
C VAL A 162 8.14 8.19 7.47
N GLY A 163 9.21 8.90 7.86
CA GLY A 163 10.56 8.67 7.34
C GLY A 163 10.86 9.28 5.98
N LEU A 164 9.89 9.93 5.32
CA LEU A 164 10.13 10.70 4.11
C LEU A 164 10.64 12.12 4.44
N ASP A 165 11.56 12.61 3.63
CA ASP A 165 11.90 14.03 3.64
C ASP A 165 10.74 14.89 3.10
N PRO A 166 10.72 16.22 3.39
CA PRO A 166 9.61 17.07 2.99
C PRO A 166 9.33 17.08 1.48
N LYS A 167 10.36 16.96 0.65
CA LYS A 167 10.21 16.89 -0.81
C LYS A 167 9.55 15.59 -1.22
N ALA A 168 10.05 14.45 -0.73
CA ALA A 168 9.47 13.14 -1.03
C ALA A 168 8.02 13.01 -0.53
N ALA A 169 7.69 13.61 0.62
CA ALA A 169 6.31 13.66 1.11
C ALA A 169 5.40 14.50 0.22
N TYR A 170 5.89 15.61 -0.31
CA TYR A 170 5.18 16.43 -1.28
C TYR A 170 4.98 15.66 -2.60
N ASP A 171 6.05 15.08 -3.15
CA ASP A 171 6.01 14.30 -4.39
C ASP A 171 5.01 13.12 -4.27
N LEU A 172 4.99 12.42 -3.12
CA LEU A 172 4.02 11.35 -2.87
C LEU A 172 2.58 11.87 -2.90
N LYS A 173 2.29 13.04 -2.31
CA LYS A 173 0.95 13.64 -2.34
C LYS A 173 0.50 13.97 -3.77
N GLU A 174 1.40 14.52 -4.59
CA GLU A 174 1.10 14.82 -6.00
C GLU A 174 0.86 13.53 -6.80
N ILE A 175 1.66 12.47 -6.56
CA ILE A 175 1.44 11.15 -7.17
C ILE A 175 0.07 10.58 -6.74
N MET A 176 -0.26 10.61 -5.45
CA MET A 176 -1.56 10.13 -4.95
C MET A 176 -2.71 10.86 -5.64
N LYS A 177 -2.61 12.18 -5.79
CA LYS A 177 -3.62 12.99 -6.48
C LYS A 177 -3.75 12.58 -7.94
N SER A 178 -2.64 12.48 -8.66
CA SER A 178 -2.63 12.07 -10.08
C SER A 178 -3.20 10.65 -10.26
N LEU A 179 -2.89 9.71 -9.36
CA LEU A 179 -3.45 8.35 -9.39
C LEU A 179 -4.98 8.37 -9.23
N CYS A 180 -5.51 9.18 -8.31
CA CYS A 180 -6.95 9.32 -8.11
C CYS A 180 -7.65 9.96 -9.30
N GLU A 181 -7.05 10.98 -9.92
CA GLU A 181 -7.56 11.57 -11.17
C GLU A 181 -7.65 10.52 -12.31
N ASN A 182 -6.84 9.46 -12.24
CA ASN A 182 -6.86 8.32 -13.15
C ASN A 182 -7.68 7.11 -12.63
N GLY A 183 -8.49 7.30 -11.59
CA GLY A 183 -9.44 6.31 -11.08
C GLY A 183 -8.89 5.34 -10.04
N THR A 184 -7.62 5.46 -9.60
CA THR A 184 -7.08 4.64 -8.50
C THR A 184 -7.71 5.05 -7.18
N MET A 185 -8.19 4.10 -6.40
CA MET A 185 -8.59 4.33 -5.01
C MET A 185 -7.38 4.36 -4.10
N ILE A 186 -7.33 5.28 -3.15
CA ILE A 186 -6.26 5.32 -2.15
C ILE A 186 -6.85 5.25 -0.75
N PHE A 187 -6.35 4.29 0.02
CA PHE A 187 -6.68 4.12 1.43
C PHE A 187 -5.40 4.22 2.27
N PHE A 188 -5.27 5.22 3.11
CA PHE A 188 -4.06 5.38 3.91
C PHE A 188 -4.36 5.63 5.39
N SER A 189 -3.44 5.21 6.27
CA SER A 189 -3.48 5.56 7.69
C SER A 189 -2.56 6.75 7.98
N SER A 190 -2.92 7.53 8.99
CA SER A 190 -2.02 8.52 9.60
C SER A 190 -2.37 8.74 11.07
N HIS A 191 -1.35 9.04 11.88
CA HIS A 191 -1.51 9.51 13.26
C HIS A 191 -1.33 11.03 13.36
N VAL A 192 -1.00 11.69 12.26
CA VAL A 192 -0.82 13.15 12.15
C VAL A 192 -1.97 13.71 11.31
N LEU A 193 -2.58 14.79 11.80
CA LEU A 193 -3.59 15.58 11.08
C LEU A 193 -2.94 16.58 10.14
#